data_9c058a72d36f55ffee9b877adee9a2e4
#
_entry.id   9c058a72d36f55ffee9b877adee9a2e4
#
_cell.length_a   1.000
_cell.length_b   1.000
_cell.length_c   1.000
_cell.angle_alpha   90.00
_cell.angle_beta   90.00
_cell.angle_gamma   90.00
#
_symmetry.space_group_name_H-M   'P 1'
#
loop_
_entity.id
_entity.type
_entity.pdbx_description
1 polymer ?
#
loop_
_entity_poly.entity_id
_entity_poly.type
_entity_poly.pdbx_seq_one_letter_code
_entity_poly.pdbx_strand_id
1 'polypeptide(L)'
;MLIYAKNKVDSEQLAGVQTPEGTASHTPIPHHHLVKMTRETLDRAGLEVTEEEHALARGGLRYFGGFALKGQDVTGDDRRIVLGLRNAHDKSFAASIAAGNQMMVCENLCFSSDVKLARRHTTHILGDLPRVLASAVARVTSHWQDMGKRINAYQQAEVRDAASMIVDLVDAKAFPARDIYKAVEEFRNPRHEEFKGGSLWTLYNSITENLKGGDLTKLADRTMRMQSIFDKFANHTPEIISQEDKESALVLPA
;
A
#
# COMPACT_ATOMS: atom_id res chain seq x y z
N MET A 1 1.94 14.32 -4.49
CA MET A 1 0.78 13.55 -5.02
C MET A 1 0.82 12.16 -4.42
N LEU A 2 -0.28 11.70 -3.81
CA LEU A 2 -0.31 10.45 -3.05
C LEU A 2 -0.68 9.24 -3.92
N ILE A 3 -1.65 9.41 -4.83
CA ILE A 3 -2.05 8.36 -5.77
C ILE A 3 -2.05 8.86 -7.22
N TYR A 4 -1.53 8.01 -8.12
CA TYR A 4 -1.58 8.27 -9.56
C TYR A 4 -2.90 7.78 -10.13
N ALA A 5 -3.93 8.62 -10.13
CA ALA A 5 -5.25 8.30 -10.65
C ALA A 5 -5.79 9.41 -11.56
N LYS A 6 -6.49 9.03 -12.63
CA LYS A 6 -7.11 9.97 -13.56
C LYS A 6 -8.38 10.62 -13.00
N ASN A 7 -9.13 9.86 -12.18
CA ASN A 7 -10.45 10.27 -11.67
C ASN A 7 -10.36 10.52 -10.16
N LYS A 8 -9.53 11.51 -9.77
CA LYS A 8 -9.48 11.99 -8.39
C LYS A 8 -10.76 12.71 -8.05
N VAL A 9 -11.19 12.53 -6.82
CA VAL A 9 -12.40 13.17 -6.26
C VAL A 9 -12.09 13.72 -4.87
N ASP A 10 -12.80 14.76 -4.49
CA ASP A 10 -12.79 15.27 -3.12
C ASP A 10 -13.75 14.52 -2.20
N SER A 11 -13.77 14.89 -0.93
CA SER A 11 -14.62 14.25 0.09
C SER A 11 -16.11 14.47 -0.16
N GLU A 12 -16.52 15.60 -0.76
CA GLU A 12 -17.91 15.91 -1.08
C GLU A 12 -18.41 15.06 -2.24
N GLN A 13 -17.62 14.98 -3.32
CA GLN A 13 -17.88 14.11 -4.45
C GLN A 13 -17.94 12.63 -4.02
N LEU A 14 -17.04 12.22 -3.11
CA LEU A 14 -17.04 10.87 -2.57
C LEU A 14 -18.31 10.57 -1.76
N ALA A 15 -18.77 11.52 -0.97
CA ALA A 15 -20.02 11.41 -0.18
C ALA A 15 -21.26 11.32 -1.07
N GLY A 16 -21.22 11.96 -2.26
CA GLY A 16 -22.28 11.91 -3.26
C GLY A 16 -22.40 10.58 -4.01
N VAL A 17 -21.45 9.66 -3.84
CA VAL A 17 -21.50 8.35 -4.52
C VAL A 17 -22.64 7.50 -3.97
N GLN A 18 -23.59 7.14 -4.85
CA GLN A 18 -24.71 6.29 -4.47
C GLN A 18 -24.21 4.88 -4.09
N THR A 19 -24.57 4.42 -2.90
CA THR A 19 -24.30 3.06 -2.44
C THR A 19 -25.44 2.15 -2.89
N PRO A 20 -25.18 1.04 -3.59
CA PRO A 20 -26.21 0.09 -3.99
C PRO A 20 -26.93 -0.52 -2.78
N GLU A 21 -28.15 -0.99 -3.00
CA GLU A 21 -28.87 -1.75 -1.98
C GLU A 21 -28.15 -3.07 -1.65
N GLY A 22 -28.23 -3.46 -0.39
CA GLY A 22 -27.71 -4.75 0.07
C GLY A 22 -28.54 -5.92 -0.46
N THR A 23 -27.95 -7.11 -0.43
CA THR A 23 -28.65 -8.38 -0.69
C THR A 23 -28.59 -9.28 0.55
N ALA A 24 -29.27 -10.41 0.54
CA ALA A 24 -29.25 -11.35 1.68
C ALA A 24 -27.84 -11.80 2.13
N SER A 25 -26.83 -11.72 1.23
CA SER A 25 -25.46 -12.16 1.52
C SER A 25 -24.40 -11.07 1.33
N HIS A 26 -24.80 -9.84 0.97
CA HIS A 26 -23.85 -8.77 0.63
C HIS A 26 -24.35 -7.43 1.14
N THR A 27 -23.56 -6.77 1.99
CA THR A 27 -23.80 -5.42 2.50
C THR A 27 -22.73 -4.48 1.93
N PRO A 28 -23.07 -3.63 0.95
CA PRO A 28 -22.13 -2.63 0.43
C PRO A 28 -21.73 -1.64 1.53
N ILE A 29 -20.45 -1.28 1.57
CA ILE A 29 -19.94 -0.24 2.46
C ILE A 29 -19.94 1.08 1.68
N PRO A 30 -20.63 2.14 2.14
CA PRO A 30 -20.49 3.46 1.53
C PRO A 30 -19.02 3.89 1.55
N HIS A 31 -18.49 4.37 0.42
CA HIS A 31 -17.06 4.73 0.33
C HIS A 31 -16.66 5.77 1.36
N HIS A 32 -17.46 6.83 1.52
CA HIS A 32 -17.23 7.88 2.50
C HIS A 32 -17.28 7.37 3.96
N HIS A 33 -18.09 6.34 4.24
CA HIS A 33 -18.14 5.73 5.56
C HIS A 33 -16.84 5.00 5.91
N LEU A 34 -16.27 4.24 4.95
CA LEU A 34 -14.96 3.61 5.13
C LEU A 34 -13.87 4.65 5.42
N VAL A 35 -13.86 5.75 4.67
CA VAL A 35 -12.93 6.88 4.86
C VAL A 35 -13.09 7.49 6.25
N LYS A 36 -14.31 7.84 6.65
CA LYS A 36 -14.62 8.43 7.95
C LYS A 36 -14.12 7.54 9.10
N MET A 37 -14.48 6.26 9.06
CA MET A 37 -14.04 5.30 10.09
C MET A 37 -12.53 5.14 10.15
N THR A 38 -11.85 5.21 9.01
CA THR A 38 -10.38 5.14 8.97
C THR A 38 -9.77 6.37 9.64
N ARG A 39 -10.25 7.59 9.34
CA ARG A 39 -9.79 8.83 10.01
C ARG A 39 -9.99 8.75 11.52
N GLU A 40 -11.19 8.40 11.96
CA GLU A 40 -11.50 8.27 13.40
C GLU A 40 -10.62 7.22 14.10
N THR A 41 -10.22 6.18 13.39
CA THR A 41 -9.33 5.14 13.94
C THR A 41 -7.89 5.65 14.03
N LEU A 42 -7.41 6.39 13.03
CA LEU A 42 -6.10 7.03 13.03
C LEU A 42 -6.00 8.09 14.14
N ASP A 43 -7.01 8.95 14.28
CA ASP A 43 -7.05 9.97 15.31
C ASP A 43 -7.00 9.36 16.72
N ARG A 44 -7.78 8.29 16.96
CA ARG A 44 -7.76 7.56 18.25
C ARG A 44 -6.40 6.91 18.54
N ALA A 45 -5.67 6.53 17.51
CA ALA A 45 -4.31 5.98 17.64
C ALA A 45 -3.22 7.05 17.74
N GLY A 46 -3.57 8.34 17.71
CA GLY A 46 -2.63 9.46 17.74
C GLY A 46 -1.79 9.60 16.46
N LEU A 47 -2.26 9.06 15.33
CA LEU A 47 -1.58 9.11 14.03
C LEU A 47 -2.13 10.28 13.21
N GLU A 48 -1.30 11.30 13.00
CA GLU A 48 -1.65 12.50 12.24
C GLU A 48 -1.63 12.22 10.75
N VAL A 49 -2.74 12.54 10.06
CA VAL A 49 -2.85 12.50 8.60
C VAL A 49 -2.37 13.81 8.02
N THR A 50 -1.34 13.78 7.17
CA THR A 50 -0.76 14.96 6.52
C THR A 50 -1.30 15.22 5.13
N GLU A 51 -1.71 14.17 4.43
CA GLU A 51 -2.29 14.25 3.08
C GLU A 51 -3.29 13.13 2.88
N GLU A 52 -4.37 13.42 2.17
CA GLU A 52 -5.39 12.45 1.84
C GLU A 52 -5.83 12.63 0.39
N GLU A 53 -5.90 11.54 -0.38
CA GLU A 53 -6.37 11.55 -1.76
C GLU A 53 -7.34 10.40 -2.03
N HIS A 54 -8.35 10.67 -2.85
CA HIS A 54 -9.37 9.71 -3.25
C HIS A 54 -9.47 9.61 -4.76
N ALA A 55 -9.82 8.42 -5.27
CA ALA A 55 -10.12 8.19 -6.66
C ALA A 55 -11.27 7.21 -6.82
N LEU A 56 -12.06 7.42 -7.86
CA LEU A 56 -13.16 6.55 -8.25
C LEU A 56 -12.89 5.90 -9.62
N ALA A 57 -13.40 4.71 -9.80
CA ALA A 57 -13.40 4.01 -11.09
C ALA A 57 -14.75 3.35 -11.35
N ARG A 58 -14.98 2.99 -12.61
CA ARG A 58 -16.21 2.32 -13.03
C ARG A 58 -17.49 3.07 -12.63
N GLY A 59 -17.53 4.38 -12.88
CA GLY A 59 -18.70 5.20 -12.54
C GLY A 59 -19.01 5.28 -11.05
N GLY A 60 -17.99 5.24 -10.19
CA GLY A 60 -18.15 5.29 -8.74
C GLY A 60 -18.30 3.93 -8.06
N LEU A 61 -18.36 2.82 -8.83
CA LEU A 61 -18.50 1.48 -8.23
C LEU A 61 -17.24 0.99 -7.52
N ARG A 62 -16.06 1.57 -7.82
CA ARG A 62 -14.79 1.19 -7.21
C ARG A 62 -14.10 2.41 -6.65
N TYR A 63 -13.65 2.30 -5.43
CA TYR A 63 -12.96 3.33 -4.68
C TYR A 63 -11.53 2.90 -4.33
N PHE A 64 -10.62 3.86 -4.41
CA PHE A 64 -9.24 3.79 -3.96
C PHE A 64 -8.91 5.07 -3.22
N GLY A 65 -8.29 4.96 -2.06
CA GLY A 65 -7.85 6.10 -1.26
C GLY A 65 -6.48 5.87 -0.67
N GLY A 66 -5.81 6.97 -0.35
CA GLY A 66 -4.54 6.97 0.35
C GLY A 66 -4.52 8.03 1.44
N PHE A 67 -3.92 7.70 2.57
CA PHE A 67 -3.67 8.56 3.71
C PHE A 67 -2.18 8.57 4.00
N ALA A 68 -1.52 9.70 3.80
CA ALA A 68 -0.16 9.88 4.25
C ALA A 68 -0.15 10.25 5.72
N LEU A 69 0.64 9.54 6.50
CA LEU A 69 0.79 9.78 7.92
C LEU A 69 2.07 10.57 8.17
N LYS A 70 2.04 11.43 9.18
CA LYS A 70 3.23 12.11 9.67
C LYS A 70 4.23 11.07 10.17
N GLY A 71 5.45 11.10 9.60
CA GLY A 71 6.53 10.23 10.06
C GLY A 71 6.90 10.55 11.50
N GLN A 72 7.20 9.54 12.30
CA GLN A 72 7.97 9.77 13.51
C GLN A 72 9.40 10.04 13.04
N ASP A 73 9.96 11.19 13.40
CA ASP A 73 11.29 11.63 13.02
C ASP A 73 12.36 10.55 13.30
N VAL A 74 12.64 9.76 12.31
CA VAL A 74 13.84 8.94 12.25
C VAL A 74 14.72 9.59 11.21
N THR A 75 15.53 10.52 11.67
CA THR A 75 16.71 11.11 11.01
C THR A 75 16.83 10.89 9.50
N GLY A 76 16.43 11.92 8.72
CA GLY A 76 16.85 12.06 7.32
C GLY A 76 16.16 11.15 6.31
N ASP A 77 14.98 10.64 6.61
CA ASP A 77 14.29 9.68 5.76
C ASP A 77 13.28 10.38 4.84
N ASP A 78 13.57 10.40 3.53
CA ASP A 78 12.69 10.95 2.49
C ASP A 78 11.44 10.08 2.24
N ARG A 79 10.94 9.39 3.25
CA ARG A 79 9.81 8.46 3.18
C ARG A 79 8.67 8.88 4.09
N ARG A 80 7.46 8.53 3.69
CA ARG A 80 6.27 8.62 4.54
C ARG A 80 5.47 7.32 4.52
N ILE A 81 4.83 7.01 5.63
CA ILE A 81 3.87 5.90 5.70
C ILE A 81 2.61 6.31 4.94
N VAL A 82 2.08 5.39 4.16
CA VAL A 82 0.80 5.56 3.48
C VAL A 82 -0.11 4.39 3.80
N LEU A 83 -1.32 4.69 4.25
CA LEU A 83 -2.40 3.73 4.32
C LEU A 83 -3.22 3.79 3.04
N GLY A 84 -3.24 2.69 2.28
CA GLY A 84 -4.09 2.54 1.12
C GLY A 84 -5.40 1.87 1.47
N LEU A 85 -6.51 2.43 0.98
CA LEU A 85 -7.84 1.86 1.08
C LEU A 85 -8.37 1.46 -0.28
N ARG A 86 -9.15 0.38 -0.34
CA ARG A 86 -9.99 0.08 -1.50
C ARG A 86 -11.34 -0.50 -1.08
N ASN A 87 -12.36 -0.20 -1.87
CA ASN A 87 -13.72 -0.68 -1.69
C ASN A 87 -14.42 -0.85 -3.03
N ALA A 88 -15.29 -1.86 -3.17
CA ALA A 88 -15.99 -2.13 -4.43
C ALA A 88 -17.46 -2.46 -4.20
N HIS A 89 -18.33 -1.68 -4.81
CA HIS A 89 -19.77 -1.92 -4.84
C HIS A 89 -20.17 -2.99 -5.88
N ASP A 90 -19.32 -3.22 -6.89
CA ASP A 90 -19.53 -4.20 -7.97
C ASP A 90 -19.04 -5.62 -7.62
N LYS A 91 -18.73 -5.88 -6.36
CA LYS A 91 -18.24 -7.17 -5.82
C LYS A 91 -16.90 -7.66 -6.42
N SER A 92 -16.21 -6.82 -7.20
CA SER A 92 -14.97 -7.20 -7.89
C SER A 92 -13.81 -7.51 -6.93
N PHE A 93 -13.80 -6.90 -5.74
CA PHE A 93 -12.83 -7.16 -4.68
C PHE A 93 -13.37 -6.81 -3.30
N ALA A 94 -12.75 -7.37 -2.28
CA ALA A 94 -13.06 -7.10 -0.89
C ALA A 94 -12.64 -5.68 -0.47
N ALA A 95 -13.36 -5.08 0.48
CA ALA A 95 -12.85 -3.90 1.17
C ALA A 95 -11.53 -4.24 1.83
N SER A 96 -10.51 -3.41 1.64
CA SER A 96 -9.20 -3.67 2.24
C SER A 96 -8.45 -2.40 2.60
N ILE A 97 -7.59 -2.55 3.59
CA ILE A 97 -6.60 -1.58 4.04
C ILE A 97 -5.22 -2.24 3.95
N ALA A 98 -4.24 -1.50 3.48
CA ALA A 98 -2.85 -1.93 3.44
C ALA A 98 -1.95 -0.76 3.84
N ALA A 99 -0.92 -1.02 4.64
CA ALA A 99 0.14 -0.04 4.85
C ALA A 99 1.20 -0.19 3.76
N GLY A 100 1.83 0.92 3.45
CA GLY A 100 2.91 1.02 2.50
C GLY A 100 3.81 2.20 2.82
N ASN A 101 4.78 2.43 1.98
CA ASN A 101 5.64 3.59 2.03
C ASN A 101 5.63 4.33 0.68
N GLN A 102 5.81 5.62 0.75
CA GLN A 102 6.03 6.46 -0.41
C GLN A 102 7.34 7.21 -0.26
N MET A 103 8.16 7.13 -1.32
CA MET A 103 9.38 7.93 -1.42
C MET A 103 9.02 9.36 -1.79
N MET A 104 9.49 10.35 -1.03
CA MET A 104 9.19 11.75 -1.27
C MET A 104 9.83 12.27 -2.56
N VAL A 105 11.05 11.83 -2.87
CA VAL A 105 11.81 12.28 -4.05
C VAL A 105 11.14 11.87 -5.37
N CYS A 106 10.70 10.62 -5.48
CA CYS A 106 10.14 10.08 -6.72
C CYS A 106 8.64 9.76 -6.62
N GLU A 107 8.02 9.99 -5.48
CA GLU A 107 6.60 9.67 -5.21
C GLU A 107 6.21 8.19 -5.47
N ASN A 108 7.17 7.28 -5.45
CA ASN A 108 6.91 5.85 -5.61
C ASN A 108 6.13 5.30 -4.43
N LEU A 109 4.95 4.76 -4.70
CA LEU A 109 4.05 4.19 -3.70
C LEU A 109 4.10 2.66 -3.76
N CYS A 110 4.47 2.03 -2.64
CA CYS A 110 4.55 0.59 -2.50
C CYS A 110 3.81 0.12 -1.26
N PHE A 111 2.97 -0.90 -1.42
CA PHE A 111 2.26 -1.52 -0.31
C PHE A 111 2.96 -2.80 0.13
N SER A 112 2.99 -3.03 1.45
CA SER A 112 3.54 -4.21 2.07
C SER A 112 2.45 -5.26 2.36
N SER A 113 2.85 -6.53 2.34
CA SER A 113 1.99 -7.64 2.78
C SER A 113 1.81 -7.70 4.30
N ASP A 114 2.72 -7.09 5.05
CA ASP A 114 2.77 -7.20 6.51
C ASP A 114 1.56 -6.56 7.17
N VAL A 115 1.04 -5.49 6.56
CA VAL A 115 -0.17 -4.80 7.00
C VAL A 115 -1.20 -4.78 5.87
N LYS A 116 -1.71 -5.95 5.50
CA LYS A 116 -2.85 -6.06 4.59
C LYS A 116 -3.99 -6.77 5.28
N LEU A 117 -5.10 -6.06 5.46
CA LEU A 117 -6.36 -6.64 5.93
C LEU A 117 -7.43 -6.47 4.87
N ALA A 118 -8.19 -7.52 4.63
CA ALA A 118 -9.27 -7.51 3.66
C ALA A 118 -10.51 -8.23 4.24
N ARG A 119 -11.69 -7.68 3.99
CA ARG A 119 -12.96 -8.25 4.38
C ARG A 119 -13.95 -8.24 3.23
N ARG A 120 -14.60 -9.38 3.00
CA ARG A 120 -15.72 -9.46 2.07
C ARG A 120 -16.92 -8.69 2.61
N HIS A 121 -17.73 -8.16 1.73
CA HIS A 121 -18.96 -7.42 2.07
C HIS A 121 -20.08 -8.40 2.48
N THR A 122 -19.90 -9.10 3.60
CA THR A 122 -20.94 -9.97 4.20
C THR A 122 -21.94 -9.13 4.97
N THR A 123 -23.02 -9.75 5.45
CA THR A 123 -24.05 -9.08 6.27
C THR A 123 -23.49 -8.46 7.57
N HIS A 124 -22.37 -8.97 8.10
CA HIS A 124 -21.74 -8.49 9.33
C HIS A 124 -20.62 -7.46 9.12
N ILE A 125 -20.32 -7.08 7.86
CA ILE A 125 -19.14 -6.27 7.53
C ILE A 125 -19.08 -4.96 8.29
N LEU A 126 -20.19 -4.26 8.46
CA LEU A 126 -20.23 -2.96 9.15
C LEU A 126 -19.89 -3.09 10.63
N GLY A 127 -20.25 -4.20 11.28
CA GLY A 127 -19.87 -4.51 12.65
C GLY A 127 -18.40 -4.93 12.79
N ASP A 128 -17.85 -5.62 11.78
CA ASP A 128 -16.46 -6.10 11.77
C ASP A 128 -15.46 -4.98 11.44
N LEU A 129 -15.88 -3.98 10.67
CA LEU A 129 -15.00 -2.97 10.09
C LEU A 129 -14.17 -2.18 11.13
N PRO A 130 -14.73 -1.72 12.28
CA PRO A 130 -13.96 -1.03 13.31
C PRO A 130 -12.77 -1.85 13.81
N ARG A 131 -12.99 -3.14 14.09
CA ARG A 131 -11.95 -4.06 14.56
C ARG A 131 -10.86 -4.29 13.50
N VAL A 132 -11.26 -4.43 12.24
CA VAL A 132 -10.33 -4.60 11.12
C VAL A 132 -9.44 -3.37 10.95
N LEU A 133 -10.02 -2.17 11.02
CA LEU A 133 -9.30 -0.90 10.93
C LEU A 133 -8.35 -0.73 12.12
N ALA A 134 -8.80 -0.95 13.34
CA ALA A 134 -7.97 -0.86 14.54
C ALA A 134 -6.77 -1.82 14.47
N SER A 135 -6.99 -3.07 14.04
CA SER A 135 -5.92 -4.04 13.86
C SER A 135 -4.91 -3.66 12.77
N ALA A 136 -5.35 -2.98 11.70
CA ALA A 136 -4.44 -2.48 10.68
C ALA A 136 -3.58 -1.32 11.20
N VAL A 137 -4.22 -0.35 11.86
CA VAL A 137 -3.57 0.84 12.40
C VAL A 137 -2.55 0.47 13.48
N ALA A 138 -2.88 -0.47 14.37
CA ALA A 138 -1.95 -0.94 15.41
C ALA A 138 -0.63 -1.53 14.86
N ARG A 139 -0.64 -2.04 13.63
CA ARG A 139 0.55 -2.61 12.98
C ARG A 139 1.41 -1.57 12.24
N VAL A 140 0.93 -0.35 12.09
CA VAL A 140 1.63 0.68 11.31
C VAL A 140 3.01 0.99 11.89
N THR A 141 3.12 1.14 13.21
CA THR A 141 4.39 1.47 13.88
C THR A 141 5.43 0.36 13.71
N SER A 142 5.02 -0.89 13.95
CA SER A 142 5.92 -2.05 13.77
C SER A 142 6.37 -2.19 12.32
N HIS A 143 5.45 -1.98 11.38
CA HIS A 143 5.74 -2.01 9.95
C HIS A 143 6.79 -0.96 9.57
N TRP A 144 6.73 0.25 10.15
CA TRP A 144 7.70 1.31 9.87
C TRP A 144 9.14 0.91 10.27
N GLN A 145 9.30 0.30 11.46
CA GLN A 145 10.59 -0.16 11.94
C GLN A 145 11.18 -1.28 11.05
N ASP A 146 10.36 -2.27 10.68
CA ASP A 146 10.77 -3.36 9.80
C ASP A 146 11.12 -2.84 8.39
N MET A 147 10.38 -1.87 7.88
CA MET A 147 10.66 -1.25 6.58
C MET A 147 12.05 -0.59 6.55
N GLY A 148 12.49 0.06 7.62
CA GLY A 148 13.84 0.61 7.73
C GLY A 148 14.93 -0.46 7.58
N LYS A 149 14.78 -1.59 8.29
CA LYS A 149 15.70 -2.75 8.21
C LYS A 149 15.73 -3.33 6.79
N ARG A 150 14.56 -3.49 6.18
CA ARG A 150 14.39 -4.02 4.81
C ARG A 150 15.09 -3.14 3.78
N ILE A 151 14.92 -1.83 3.84
CA ILE A 151 15.57 -0.92 2.89
C ILE A 151 17.09 -0.96 3.05
N ASN A 152 17.59 -0.97 4.29
CA ASN A 152 19.03 -1.15 4.54
C ASN A 152 19.55 -2.44 3.91
N ALA A 153 18.82 -3.55 4.03
CA ALA A 153 19.20 -4.82 3.40
C ALA A 153 19.23 -4.70 1.86
N TYR A 154 18.24 -4.02 1.26
CA TYR A 154 18.22 -3.79 -0.19
C TYR A 154 19.35 -2.85 -0.66
N GLN A 155 19.74 -1.86 0.14
CA GLN A 155 20.85 -0.96 -0.16
C GLN A 155 22.21 -1.66 -0.13
N GLN A 156 22.38 -2.64 0.76
CA GLN A 156 23.62 -3.41 0.92
C GLN A 156 23.77 -4.55 -0.09
N ALA A 157 22.67 -5.05 -0.65
CA ALA A 157 22.69 -6.15 -1.59
C ALA A 157 22.93 -5.65 -3.03
N GLU A 158 23.99 -6.16 -3.68
CA GLU A 158 24.32 -5.84 -5.07
C GLU A 158 23.50 -6.64 -6.07
N VAL A 159 23.12 -6.00 -7.18
CA VAL A 159 22.44 -6.63 -8.30
C VAL A 159 23.48 -7.13 -9.29
N ARG A 160 23.60 -8.45 -9.44
CA ARG A 160 24.50 -9.08 -10.41
C ARG A 160 23.91 -9.14 -11.81
N ASP A 161 22.62 -9.46 -11.91
CA ASP A 161 21.88 -9.58 -13.16
C ASP A 161 20.46 -9.02 -13.02
N ALA A 162 20.31 -7.73 -13.30
CA ALA A 162 19.02 -7.05 -13.24
C ALA A 162 17.99 -7.64 -14.20
N ALA A 163 18.41 -8.08 -15.38
CA ALA A 163 17.48 -8.59 -16.38
C ALA A 163 16.84 -9.91 -15.93
N SER A 164 17.65 -10.84 -15.41
CA SER A 164 17.13 -12.10 -14.85
C SER A 164 16.19 -11.84 -13.67
N MET A 165 16.57 -10.96 -12.74
CA MET A 165 15.72 -10.61 -11.59
C MET A 165 14.39 -9.98 -12.00
N ILE A 166 14.38 -9.15 -13.07
CA ILE A 166 13.13 -8.59 -13.61
C ILE A 166 12.26 -9.68 -14.23
N VAL A 167 12.87 -10.69 -14.88
CA VAL A 167 12.13 -11.85 -15.43
C VAL A 167 11.45 -12.63 -14.28
N ASP A 168 12.12 -12.85 -13.16
CA ASP A 168 11.52 -13.50 -11.98
C ASP A 168 10.29 -12.73 -11.46
N LEU A 169 10.36 -11.39 -11.50
CA LEU A 169 9.21 -10.55 -11.14
C LEU A 169 8.04 -10.68 -12.13
N VAL A 170 8.33 -10.85 -13.41
CA VAL A 170 7.31 -11.07 -14.45
C VAL A 170 6.63 -12.43 -14.26
N ASP A 171 7.40 -13.48 -14.04
CA ASP A 171 6.89 -14.83 -13.81
C ASP A 171 6.01 -14.90 -12.56
N ALA A 172 6.37 -14.17 -11.52
CA ALA A 172 5.56 -13.99 -10.32
C ALA A 172 4.35 -13.07 -10.49
N LYS A 173 4.12 -12.49 -11.69
CA LYS A 173 3.07 -11.51 -11.98
C LYS A 173 3.15 -10.25 -11.11
N ALA A 174 4.34 -9.93 -10.62
CA ALA A 174 4.63 -8.71 -9.89
C ALA A 174 4.91 -7.53 -10.83
N PHE A 175 5.45 -7.80 -12.02
CA PHE A 175 5.78 -6.80 -13.03
C PHE A 175 5.25 -7.20 -14.41
N PRO A 176 4.80 -6.25 -15.26
CA PRO A 176 4.31 -6.58 -16.60
C PRO A 176 5.47 -6.80 -17.58
N ALA A 177 5.42 -7.92 -18.33
CA ALA A 177 6.47 -8.29 -19.29
C ALA A 177 6.78 -7.20 -20.34
N ARG A 178 5.77 -6.44 -20.77
CA ARG A 178 5.90 -5.35 -21.76
C ARG A 178 6.80 -4.20 -21.29
N ASP A 179 7.02 -4.06 -19.98
CA ASP A 179 7.77 -2.94 -19.38
C ASP A 179 9.19 -3.36 -18.93
N ILE A 180 9.63 -4.60 -19.23
CA ILE A 180 10.99 -5.12 -18.89
C ILE A 180 12.08 -4.15 -19.36
N TYR A 181 12.04 -3.76 -20.64
CA TYR A 181 13.05 -2.86 -21.21
C TYR A 181 13.13 -1.53 -20.47
N LYS A 182 11.98 -0.95 -20.13
CA LYS A 182 11.92 0.32 -19.41
C LYS A 182 12.52 0.21 -18.00
N ALA A 183 12.27 -0.90 -17.31
CA ALA A 183 12.83 -1.13 -15.98
C ALA A 183 14.35 -1.32 -16.03
N VAL A 184 14.86 -2.04 -17.03
CA VAL A 184 16.31 -2.20 -17.25
C VAL A 184 16.97 -0.86 -17.58
N GLU A 185 16.34 -0.06 -18.44
CA GLU A 185 16.84 1.27 -18.80
C GLU A 185 16.83 2.22 -17.60
N GLU A 186 15.75 2.26 -16.82
CA GLU A 186 15.66 3.06 -15.60
C GLU A 186 16.68 2.61 -14.53
N PHE A 187 17.00 1.31 -14.46
CA PHE A 187 18.04 0.82 -13.56
C PHE A 187 19.44 1.26 -13.99
N ARG A 188 19.72 1.29 -15.29
CA ARG A 188 21.02 1.73 -15.84
C ARG A 188 21.19 3.24 -15.80
N ASN A 189 20.12 3.96 -16.10
CA ASN A 189 20.07 5.43 -16.23
C ASN A 189 18.90 6.00 -15.40
N PRO A 190 18.97 5.96 -14.07
CA PRO A 190 17.88 6.41 -13.23
C PRO A 190 17.64 7.92 -13.37
N ARG A 191 16.37 8.33 -13.39
CA ARG A 191 15.94 9.74 -13.47
C ARG A 191 16.35 10.54 -12.24
N HIS A 192 16.49 9.87 -11.11
CA HIS A 192 16.84 10.46 -9.83
C HIS A 192 18.27 10.07 -9.46
N GLU A 193 19.10 11.08 -9.15
CA GLU A 193 20.50 10.86 -8.76
C GLU A 193 20.64 9.93 -7.54
N GLU A 194 19.70 10.00 -6.60
CA GLU A 194 19.66 9.21 -5.38
C GLU A 194 19.52 7.70 -5.66
N PHE A 195 19.08 7.33 -6.86
CA PHE A 195 18.94 5.93 -7.26
C PHE A 195 20.05 5.47 -8.19
N LYS A 196 21.12 6.23 -8.34
CA LYS A 196 22.34 5.75 -9.00
C LYS A 196 23.03 4.71 -8.14
N GLY A 197 23.44 3.62 -8.74
CA GLY A 197 24.15 2.53 -8.08
C GLY A 197 23.77 1.17 -8.65
N GLY A 198 24.28 0.11 -8.05
CA GLY A 198 24.03 -1.28 -8.46
C GLY A 198 23.29 -2.10 -7.41
N SER A 199 22.63 -1.45 -6.44
CA SER A 199 21.99 -2.14 -5.33
C SER A 199 20.59 -2.66 -5.68
N LEU A 200 20.08 -3.59 -4.88
CA LEU A 200 18.68 -4.01 -4.95
C LEU A 200 17.72 -2.84 -4.73
N TRP A 201 18.11 -1.86 -3.90
CA TRP A 201 17.31 -0.66 -3.69
C TRP A 201 17.15 0.16 -4.97
N THR A 202 18.22 0.30 -5.76
CA THR A 202 18.18 0.96 -7.07
C THR A 202 17.23 0.22 -8.02
N LEU A 203 17.34 -1.12 -8.09
CA LEU A 203 16.46 -1.94 -8.91
C LEU A 203 15.00 -1.85 -8.45
N TYR A 204 14.76 -1.88 -7.14
CA TYR A 204 13.42 -1.74 -6.57
C TYR A 204 12.76 -0.43 -7.00
N ASN A 205 13.49 0.70 -6.92
CA ASN A 205 12.98 1.99 -7.34
C ASN A 205 12.76 2.07 -8.86
N SER A 206 13.62 1.44 -9.67
CA SER A 206 13.44 1.36 -11.13
C SER A 206 12.15 0.61 -11.52
N ILE A 207 11.83 -0.46 -10.80
CA ILE A 207 10.59 -1.23 -11.01
C ILE A 207 9.38 -0.39 -10.59
N THR A 208 9.41 0.23 -9.41
CA THR A 208 8.27 1.00 -8.88
C THR A 208 7.97 2.24 -9.69
N GLU A 209 9.01 2.90 -10.24
CA GLU A 209 8.86 4.01 -11.18
C GLU A 209 8.03 3.61 -12.40
N ASN A 210 8.28 2.41 -12.93
CA ASN A 210 7.55 1.89 -14.08
C ASN A 210 6.16 1.30 -13.75
N LEU A 211 5.80 1.19 -12.48
CA LEU A 211 4.44 0.83 -12.05
C LEU A 211 3.51 2.03 -11.89
N LYS A 212 4.03 3.26 -11.88
CA LYS A 212 3.24 4.49 -11.79
C LYS A 212 2.21 4.60 -12.92
N GLY A 213 1.05 5.16 -12.59
CA GLY A 213 -0.03 5.34 -13.56
C GLY A 213 -0.69 4.04 -14.04
N GLY A 214 -0.29 2.89 -13.49
CA GLY A 214 -0.89 1.60 -13.77
C GLY A 214 -2.24 1.40 -13.10
N ASP A 215 -2.77 0.19 -13.23
CA ASP A 215 -4.06 -0.20 -12.65
C ASP A 215 -3.96 -0.28 -11.10
N LEU A 216 -4.56 0.68 -10.41
CA LEU A 216 -4.57 0.76 -8.94
C LEU A 216 -5.17 -0.50 -8.29
N THR A 217 -6.07 -1.21 -9.00
CA THR A 217 -6.65 -2.47 -8.47
C THR A 217 -5.59 -3.55 -8.27
N LYS A 218 -4.52 -3.49 -9.06
CA LYS A 218 -3.42 -4.46 -9.07
C LYS A 218 -2.17 -3.97 -8.35
N LEU A 219 -2.07 -2.67 -8.08
CA LEU A 219 -0.85 -2.08 -7.52
C LEU A 219 -0.44 -2.74 -6.21
N ALA A 220 -1.36 -2.80 -5.24
CA ALA A 220 -1.06 -3.40 -3.94
C ALA A 220 -0.63 -4.88 -4.05
N ASP A 221 -1.34 -5.68 -4.86
CA ASP A 221 -1.00 -7.10 -5.02
C ASP A 221 0.34 -7.28 -5.75
N ARG A 222 0.69 -6.41 -6.71
CA ARG A 222 1.97 -6.42 -7.41
C ARG A 222 3.13 -6.02 -6.51
N THR A 223 3.00 -4.90 -5.80
CA THR A 223 4.07 -4.41 -4.92
C THR A 223 4.34 -5.36 -3.77
N MET A 224 3.32 -6.02 -3.22
CA MET A 224 3.49 -7.05 -2.20
C MET A 224 4.24 -8.29 -2.72
N ARG A 225 3.92 -8.77 -3.93
CA ARG A 225 4.68 -9.89 -4.57
C ARG A 225 6.12 -9.47 -4.86
N MET A 226 6.31 -8.27 -5.40
CA MET A 226 7.62 -7.71 -5.65
C MET A 226 8.44 -7.68 -4.36
N GLN A 227 7.92 -7.13 -3.29
CA GLN A 227 8.58 -7.08 -1.99
C GLN A 227 9.00 -8.47 -1.49
N SER A 228 8.11 -9.47 -1.57
CA SER A 228 8.44 -10.85 -1.16
C SER A 228 9.59 -11.46 -1.97
N ILE A 229 9.76 -11.07 -3.23
CA ILE A 229 10.87 -11.54 -4.09
C ILE A 229 12.16 -10.79 -3.72
N PHE A 230 12.08 -9.48 -3.53
CA PHE A 230 13.23 -8.67 -3.13
C PHE A 230 13.74 -9.06 -1.73
N ASP A 231 12.86 -9.40 -0.80
CA ASP A 231 13.24 -9.93 0.52
C ASP A 231 14.10 -11.20 0.37
N LYS A 232 13.74 -12.10 -0.54
CA LYS A 232 14.54 -13.30 -0.83
C LYS A 232 15.90 -12.96 -1.43
N PHE A 233 15.96 -12.01 -2.37
CA PHE A 233 17.21 -11.57 -2.98
C PHE A 233 18.15 -10.90 -1.95
N ALA A 234 17.59 -10.17 -0.99
CA ALA A 234 18.34 -9.52 0.07
C ALA A 234 18.63 -10.44 1.28
N ASN A 235 18.16 -11.69 1.30
CA ASN A 235 18.13 -12.56 2.48
C ASN A 235 17.49 -11.89 3.71
N HIS A 236 16.51 -11.02 3.48
CA HIS A 236 15.75 -10.35 4.53
C HIS A 236 14.57 -11.23 4.95
N THR A 237 14.45 -11.48 6.24
CA THR A 237 13.29 -12.16 6.82
C THR A 237 12.48 -11.12 7.60
N PRO A 238 11.21 -10.85 7.20
CA PRO A 238 10.35 -9.93 7.93
C PRO A 238 10.18 -10.37 9.39
N GLU A 239 10.19 -9.43 10.31
CA GLU A 239 9.81 -9.71 11.69
C GLU A 239 8.31 -10.06 11.74
N ILE A 240 8.01 -11.32 12.00
CA ILE A 240 6.62 -11.78 12.16
C ILE A 240 6.11 -11.24 13.49
N ILE A 241 5.16 -10.32 13.45
CA ILE A 241 4.46 -9.86 14.65
C ILE A 241 3.79 -11.08 15.30
N SER A 242 4.18 -11.40 16.52
CA SER A 242 3.66 -12.57 17.24
C SER A 242 2.13 -12.52 17.39
N GLN A 243 1.49 -13.65 17.59
CA GLN A 243 0.03 -13.67 17.83
C GLN A 243 -0.35 -12.93 19.11
N GLU A 244 0.53 -12.90 20.12
CA GLU A 244 0.34 -12.20 21.38
C GLU A 244 0.33 -10.66 21.19
N ASP A 245 1.18 -10.12 20.31
CA ASP A 245 1.13 -8.71 19.92
C ASP A 245 -0.15 -8.36 19.15
N LYS A 246 -0.73 -9.35 18.45
CA LYS A 246 -2.01 -9.18 17.74
C LYS A 246 -3.20 -9.08 18.69
N GLU A 247 -3.18 -9.78 19.83
CA GLU A 247 -4.22 -9.73 20.86
C GLU A 247 -4.08 -8.51 21.76
N SER A 248 -2.86 -8.11 22.10
CA SER A 248 -2.57 -6.92 22.92
C SER A 248 -2.99 -5.63 22.22
N ALA A 249 -2.86 -5.54 20.91
CA ALA A 249 -3.29 -4.40 20.09
C ALA A 249 -4.83 -4.28 19.97
N LEU A 250 -5.58 -5.28 20.40
CA LEU A 250 -7.06 -5.30 20.40
C LEU A 250 -7.68 -4.64 21.64
N VAL A 251 -6.88 -4.36 22.67
CA VAL A 251 -7.32 -3.69 23.91
C VAL A 251 -7.05 -2.19 23.79
N LEU A 252 -7.88 -1.48 23.05
CA LEU A 252 -7.96 -0.03 23.18
C LEU A 252 -8.69 0.29 24.49
N PRO A 253 -8.18 1.21 25.34
CA PRO A 253 -8.91 1.63 26.53
C PRO A 253 -10.25 2.24 26.15
N ALA A 254 -11.25 1.94 26.95
CA ALA A 254 -12.64 2.40 26.81
C ALA A 254 -12.76 3.92 26.88
#